data_65d15751fac697576d280771c38bfd76
#
_entry.id   65d15751fac697576d280771c38bfd76
#
_cell.length_a   1.000
_cell.length_b   1.000
_cell.length_c   1.000
_cell.angle_alpha   90.00
_cell.angle_beta   90.00
_cell.angle_gamma   90.00
#
_symmetry.space_group_name_H-M   'P 1'
#
loop_
_entity.id
_entity.type
_entity.pdbx_description
1 polymer ?
#
loop_
_entity_poly.entity_id
_entity_poly.type
_entity_poly.pdbx_seq_one_letter_code
_entity_poly.pdbx_strand_id
1 'polypeptide(L)'
;MRFSGNPLLSRQDWPYPINSVLNAGVVHTQDGDTLLLCRVEDRSGLSHLCAARSSNGVDHWRIDSKPTLLANPEEYPEEIWGIEDPRITYVPELEQYAVAYTSFARGGPGVSLALTKDFRSFERFGVVMSPEDKDAALLPRRIGGRWALIHRPMTALGAHMWISYSPDLRHWGSHKVILEARRGGWWDANKIGLCSPPIETAKGWLMIYHGVRQTASGSIYRLGLALFDLEKPEICLQRGNSWVFGPEAPYERNGDVNDVVFPCGQTIGIDGDSINLYYGAADSCIALATGSIRRLLSWLDSNGSQPERRAF
;
A
#
# COMPACT_ATOMS: atom_id res chain seq x y z
N MET A 1 0.87 -18.10 -1.08
CA MET A 1 0.90 -18.95 0.15
C MET A 1 1.57 -18.16 1.26
N ARG A 2 1.18 -18.35 2.53
CA ARG A 2 1.90 -17.75 3.66
C ARG A 2 3.28 -18.36 3.80
N PHE A 3 4.28 -17.54 4.09
CA PHE A 3 5.62 -18.03 4.38
C PHE A 3 5.62 -18.76 5.72
N SER A 4 6.31 -19.91 5.80
CA SER A 4 6.29 -20.76 7.00
C SER A 4 7.03 -20.16 8.20
N GLY A 5 7.92 -19.18 7.95
CA GLY A 5 8.68 -18.47 8.98
C GLY A 5 8.01 -17.18 9.50
N ASN A 6 6.73 -16.96 9.18
CA ASN A 6 6.01 -15.78 9.69
C ASN A 6 5.78 -15.81 11.21
N PRO A 7 5.72 -14.65 11.87
CA PRO A 7 5.96 -13.31 11.33
C PRO A 7 7.43 -13.06 11.03
N LEU A 8 7.73 -12.19 10.03
CA LEU A 8 9.09 -11.81 9.68
C LEU A 8 9.71 -10.84 10.69
N LEU A 9 8.93 -9.84 11.11
CA LEU A 9 9.33 -8.78 12.02
C LEU A 9 8.20 -8.47 13.00
N SER A 10 8.57 -8.24 14.23
CA SER A 10 7.69 -7.88 15.33
C SER A 10 8.34 -6.86 16.24
N ARG A 11 7.66 -6.38 17.26
CA ARG A 11 8.23 -5.44 18.25
C ARG A 11 9.46 -5.97 18.98
N GLN A 12 9.62 -7.30 19.08
CA GLN A 12 10.76 -7.91 19.77
C GLN A 12 12.06 -7.76 18.98
N ASP A 13 11.99 -7.58 17.67
CA ASP A 13 13.14 -7.46 16.78
C ASP A 13 13.67 -6.02 16.72
N TRP A 14 12.91 -5.06 17.25
CA TRP A 14 13.18 -3.63 17.11
C TRP A 14 14.30 -3.16 18.05
N PRO A 15 15.27 -2.34 17.56
CA PRO A 15 16.43 -1.92 18.35
C PRO A 15 16.13 -0.84 19.40
N TYR A 16 14.89 -0.32 19.45
CA TYR A 16 14.41 0.64 20.43
C TYR A 16 12.96 0.32 20.85
N PRO A 17 12.46 0.84 21.99
CA PRO A 17 11.12 0.53 22.47
C PRO A 17 10.02 1.04 21.53
N ILE A 18 9.15 0.12 21.08
CA ILE A 18 7.98 0.40 20.23
C ILE A 18 6.74 -0.29 20.78
N ASN A 19 5.56 0.09 20.28
CA ASN A 19 4.31 -0.66 20.46
C ASN A 19 4.18 -1.77 19.41
N SER A 20 4.20 -1.38 18.13
CA SER A 20 3.99 -2.30 17.02
C SER A 20 4.79 -1.90 15.76
N VAL A 21 4.96 -2.86 14.85
CA VAL A 21 5.52 -2.66 13.51
C VAL A 21 4.62 -3.32 12.49
N LEU A 22 4.24 -2.58 11.44
CA LEU A 22 3.23 -3.03 10.48
C LEU A 22 3.39 -2.31 9.12
N ASN A 23 2.59 -2.72 8.13
CA ASN A 23 2.30 -1.99 6.88
C ASN A 23 3.54 -1.41 6.17
N ALA A 24 4.51 -2.27 5.84
CA ALA A 24 5.75 -1.83 5.20
C ALA A 24 5.58 -1.55 3.70
N GLY A 25 6.05 -0.39 3.25
CA GLY A 25 6.40 -0.18 1.84
C GLY A 25 7.66 -0.98 1.50
N VAL A 26 7.76 -1.52 0.28
CA VAL A 26 8.83 -2.46 -0.06
C VAL A 26 9.42 -2.16 -1.43
N VAL A 27 10.73 -2.36 -1.55
CA VAL A 27 11.44 -2.24 -2.84
C VAL A 27 12.71 -3.09 -2.84
N HIS A 28 13.17 -3.50 -4.02
CA HIS A 28 14.56 -3.88 -4.24
C HIS A 28 15.39 -2.62 -4.43
N THR A 29 16.43 -2.48 -3.62
CA THR A 29 17.39 -1.37 -3.76
C THR A 29 18.38 -1.64 -4.88
N GLN A 30 19.06 -0.60 -5.36
CA GLN A 30 20.11 -0.75 -6.37
C GLN A 30 21.28 -1.62 -5.92
N ASP A 31 21.52 -1.70 -4.60
CA ASP A 31 22.55 -2.54 -3.98
C ASP A 31 22.15 -4.04 -3.91
N GLY A 32 20.93 -4.38 -4.38
CA GLY A 32 20.40 -5.74 -4.42
C GLY A 32 19.68 -6.19 -3.15
N ASP A 33 19.66 -5.39 -2.09
CA ASP A 33 18.89 -5.69 -0.89
C ASP A 33 17.38 -5.50 -1.13
N THR A 34 16.57 -6.24 -0.40
CA THR A 34 15.15 -5.91 -0.17
C THR A 34 15.07 -4.94 1.00
N LEU A 35 14.46 -3.79 0.79
CA LEU A 35 14.21 -2.79 1.82
C LEU A 35 12.71 -2.77 2.16
N LEU A 36 12.40 -2.91 3.44
CA LEU A 36 11.11 -2.62 4.04
C LEU A 36 11.19 -1.24 4.70
N LEU A 37 10.35 -0.31 4.30
CA LEU A 37 10.12 0.93 5.03
C LEU A 37 8.87 0.71 5.90
N CYS A 38 9.09 0.34 7.15
CA CYS A 38 8.06 -0.12 8.07
C CYS A 38 7.36 1.05 8.74
N ARG A 39 6.03 1.02 8.86
CA ARG A 39 5.34 1.82 9.86
C ARG A 39 5.66 1.26 11.23
N VAL A 40 6.13 2.12 12.11
CA VAL A 40 6.44 1.80 13.50
C VAL A 40 5.63 2.72 14.39
N GLU A 41 4.82 2.15 15.25
CA GLU A 41 4.06 2.89 16.24
C GLU A 41 4.80 2.88 17.58
N ASP A 42 5.00 4.04 18.16
CA ASP A 42 5.57 4.19 19.49
C ASP A 42 4.51 3.93 20.59
N ARG A 43 4.94 4.00 21.85
CA ARG A 43 4.04 3.76 22.98
C ARG A 43 3.09 4.93 23.29
N SER A 44 3.25 6.06 22.61
CA SER A 44 2.32 7.19 22.68
C SER A 44 1.23 7.14 21.61
N GLY A 45 1.31 6.14 20.70
CA GLY A 45 0.39 5.99 19.57
C GLY A 45 0.77 6.82 18.35
N LEU A 46 2.00 7.37 18.31
CA LEU A 46 2.50 8.10 17.15
C LEU A 46 3.30 7.18 16.23
N SER A 47 3.02 7.24 14.94
CA SER A 47 3.72 6.45 13.93
C SER A 47 4.83 7.24 13.25
N HIS A 48 5.93 6.54 12.94
CA HIS A 48 7.04 6.98 12.11
C HIS A 48 7.45 5.87 11.16
N LEU A 49 8.37 6.15 10.23
CA LEU A 49 8.86 5.14 9.29
C LEU A 49 10.30 4.74 9.62
N CYS A 50 10.57 3.43 9.60
CA CYS A 50 11.89 2.89 9.88
C CYS A 50 12.25 1.79 8.88
N ALA A 51 13.47 1.84 8.32
CA ALA A 51 13.91 0.88 7.33
C ALA A 51 14.52 -0.38 7.96
N ALA A 52 14.15 -1.51 7.38
CA ALA A 52 14.79 -2.80 7.60
C ALA A 52 15.26 -3.36 6.25
N ARG A 53 16.47 -3.90 6.18
CA ARG A 53 17.09 -4.40 4.94
C ARG A 53 17.50 -5.84 5.09
N SER A 54 17.29 -6.63 4.02
CA SER A 54 17.69 -8.03 3.94
C SER A 54 18.21 -8.34 2.53
N SER A 55 19.26 -9.14 2.44
CA SER A 55 19.82 -9.57 1.15
C SER A 55 18.94 -10.59 0.39
N ASN A 56 18.03 -11.27 1.09
CA ASN A 56 17.15 -12.27 0.49
C ASN A 56 15.64 -11.94 0.62
N GLY A 57 15.31 -10.85 1.35
CA GLY A 57 13.94 -10.42 1.58
C GLY A 57 13.12 -11.30 2.51
N VAL A 58 13.74 -12.27 3.19
CA VAL A 58 13.04 -13.25 4.00
C VAL A 58 13.53 -13.26 5.45
N ASP A 59 14.83 -13.20 5.66
CA ASP A 59 15.44 -13.25 6.97
C ASP A 59 16.69 -12.34 7.08
N HIS A 60 17.40 -12.41 8.21
CA HIS A 60 18.62 -11.60 8.49
C HIS A 60 18.40 -10.10 8.29
N TRP A 61 17.24 -9.60 8.75
CA TRP A 61 16.88 -8.20 8.66
C TRP A 61 17.78 -7.30 9.50
N ARG A 62 18.38 -6.31 8.87
CA ARG A 62 19.15 -5.23 9.51
C ARG A 62 18.24 -4.01 9.65
N ILE A 63 17.79 -3.75 10.87
CA ILE A 63 16.87 -2.65 11.18
C ILE A 63 17.69 -1.41 11.52
N ASP A 64 17.30 -0.25 11.00
CA ASP A 64 17.95 1.02 11.34
C ASP A 64 17.80 1.28 12.85
N SER A 65 18.90 1.72 13.50
CA SER A 65 18.92 1.95 14.96
C SER A 65 18.14 3.20 15.41
N LYS A 66 17.66 3.99 14.44
CA LYS A 66 16.84 5.18 14.62
C LYS A 66 15.77 5.23 13.51
N PRO A 67 14.66 5.95 13.71
CA PRO A 67 13.69 6.20 12.65
C PRO A 67 14.35 6.73 11.37
N THR A 68 13.96 6.18 10.23
CA THR A 68 14.45 6.59 8.90
C THR A 68 13.77 7.88 8.42
N LEU A 69 12.47 8.00 8.69
CA LEU A 69 11.69 9.21 8.42
C LEU A 69 10.77 9.47 9.61
N LEU A 70 10.99 10.60 10.27
CA LEU A 70 10.14 11.10 11.36
C LEU A 70 9.11 12.10 10.82
N ALA A 71 7.97 12.16 11.49
CA ALA A 71 7.07 13.31 11.37
C ALA A 71 7.82 14.60 11.73
N ASN A 72 7.56 15.66 10.98
CA ASN A 72 8.14 17.00 11.22
C ASN A 72 7.03 18.06 11.23
N PRO A 73 6.24 18.16 12.29
CA PRO A 73 5.10 19.08 12.35
C PRO A 73 5.47 20.57 12.34
N GLU A 74 6.73 20.92 12.55
CA GLU A 74 7.20 22.30 12.43
C GLU A 74 7.20 22.76 10.98
N GLU A 75 7.58 21.89 10.04
CA GLU A 75 7.61 22.16 8.61
C GLU A 75 6.36 21.63 7.89
N TYR A 76 5.81 20.49 8.37
CA TYR A 76 4.64 19.80 7.83
C TYR A 76 3.57 19.63 8.91
N PRO A 77 2.73 20.65 9.18
CA PRO A 77 1.73 20.60 10.26
C PRO A 77 0.73 19.45 10.15
N GLU A 78 0.55 18.90 8.95
CA GLU A 78 -0.28 17.74 8.67
C GLU A 78 0.25 16.44 9.27
N GLU A 79 1.46 16.42 9.81
CA GLU A 79 2.09 15.23 10.39
C GLU A 79 2.08 15.20 11.92
N ILE A 80 1.33 16.11 12.55
CA ILE A 80 1.36 16.29 14.02
C ILE A 80 0.99 15.03 14.80
N TRP A 81 0.24 14.11 14.18
CA TRP A 81 -0.13 12.81 14.75
C TRP A 81 0.57 11.62 14.07
N GLY A 82 1.71 11.88 13.42
CA GLY A 82 2.55 10.86 12.81
C GLY A 82 2.37 10.67 11.31
N ILE A 83 3.15 9.73 10.79
CA ILE A 83 3.18 9.34 9.37
C ILE A 83 3.03 7.84 9.26
N GLU A 84 2.24 7.35 8.26
CA GLU A 84 1.75 5.99 8.22
C GLU A 84 1.82 5.38 6.82
N ASP A 85 1.84 4.04 6.77
CA ASP A 85 1.49 3.18 5.63
C ASP A 85 2.19 3.58 4.31
N PRO A 86 3.53 3.60 4.26
CA PRO A 86 4.26 4.02 3.07
C PRO A 86 4.08 3.02 1.92
N ARG A 87 4.00 3.53 0.69
CA ARG A 87 4.09 2.75 -0.54
C ARG A 87 5.19 3.30 -1.41
N ILE A 88 6.08 2.42 -1.86
CA ILE A 88 7.31 2.80 -2.56
C ILE A 88 7.18 2.39 -4.03
N THR A 89 7.42 3.34 -4.92
CA THR A 89 7.52 3.11 -6.35
C THR A 89 8.86 3.62 -6.86
N TYR A 90 9.68 2.77 -7.47
CA TYR A 90 10.84 3.25 -8.22
C TYR A 90 10.38 3.93 -9.50
N VAL A 91 10.86 5.15 -9.75
CA VAL A 91 10.50 5.96 -10.92
C VAL A 91 11.75 6.11 -11.81
N PRO A 92 11.86 5.31 -12.90
CA PRO A 92 13.06 5.31 -13.76
C PRO A 92 13.38 6.69 -14.34
N GLU A 93 12.37 7.47 -14.75
CA GLU A 93 12.57 8.82 -15.33
C GLU A 93 13.26 9.78 -14.35
N LEU A 94 13.09 9.60 -13.04
CA LEU A 94 13.68 10.43 -11.99
C LEU A 94 14.92 9.81 -11.37
N GLU A 95 15.19 8.52 -11.63
CA GLU A 95 16.22 7.70 -10.96
C GLU A 95 16.08 7.76 -9.43
N GLN A 96 14.82 7.78 -8.94
CA GLN A 96 14.47 7.91 -7.51
C GLN A 96 13.32 7.00 -7.13
N TYR A 97 13.17 6.78 -5.84
CA TYR A 97 12.02 6.14 -5.23
C TYR A 97 11.02 7.22 -4.79
N ALA A 98 9.79 7.11 -5.28
CA ALA A 98 8.66 7.87 -4.77
C ALA A 98 8.05 7.12 -3.58
N VAL A 99 7.93 7.78 -2.45
CA VAL A 99 7.30 7.28 -1.22
C VAL A 99 6.02 8.07 -1.01
N ALA A 100 4.88 7.45 -1.29
CA ALA A 100 3.58 7.97 -0.90
C ALA A 100 3.25 7.44 0.50
N TYR A 101 2.87 8.33 1.41
CA TYR A 101 2.56 7.96 2.79
C TYR A 101 1.36 8.76 3.29
N THR A 102 0.74 8.28 4.34
CA THR A 102 -0.34 9.00 5.03
C THR A 102 0.27 9.90 6.09
N SER A 103 0.00 11.20 6.02
CA SER A 103 0.20 12.15 7.10
C SER A 103 -1.09 12.31 7.90
N PHE A 104 -1.00 12.39 9.23
CA PHE A 104 -2.18 12.41 10.08
C PHE A 104 -2.20 13.63 11.01
N ALA A 105 -3.29 14.36 10.96
CA ALA A 105 -3.52 15.56 11.78
C ALA A 105 -5.00 15.71 12.12
N ARG A 106 -5.35 16.83 12.75
CA ARG A 106 -6.73 17.16 13.14
C ARG A 106 -7.74 17.13 11.98
N GLY A 107 -7.29 17.43 10.75
CA GLY A 107 -8.12 17.39 9.55
C GLY A 107 -8.40 15.98 9.03
N GLY A 108 -7.87 14.95 9.67
CA GLY A 108 -7.90 13.57 9.18
C GLY A 108 -6.62 13.18 8.42
N PRO A 109 -6.56 11.95 7.90
CA PRO A 109 -5.43 11.47 7.10
C PRO A 109 -5.39 12.17 5.74
N GLY A 110 -4.20 12.63 5.33
CA GLY A 110 -3.93 13.14 4.00
C GLY A 110 -2.80 12.35 3.33
N VAL A 111 -2.73 12.38 2.00
CA VAL A 111 -1.64 11.74 1.27
C VAL A 111 -0.49 12.72 1.12
N SER A 112 0.67 12.35 1.63
CA SER A 112 1.94 13.05 1.43
C SER A 112 2.85 12.26 0.49
N LEU A 113 3.76 12.97 -0.17
CA LEU A 113 4.71 12.41 -1.12
C LEU A 113 6.13 12.87 -0.78
N ALA A 114 7.09 11.96 -0.92
CA ALA A 114 8.50 12.25 -0.85
C ALA A 114 9.28 11.49 -1.93
N LEU A 115 10.42 12.04 -2.37
CA LEU A 115 11.39 11.36 -3.22
C LEU A 115 12.65 11.07 -2.44
N THR A 116 13.28 9.93 -2.73
CA THR A 116 14.56 9.55 -2.14
C THR A 116 15.37 8.69 -3.11
N LYS A 117 16.71 8.77 -3.02
CA LYS A 117 17.63 7.88 -3.74
C LYS A 117 18.14 6.74 -2.86
N ASP A 118 18.18 6.94 -1.56
CA ASP A 118 19.00 6.15 -0.64
C ASP A 118 18.28 5.76 0.68
N PHE A 119 17.03 6.23 0.86
CA PHE A 119 16.29 6.09 2.13
C PHE A 119 17.03 6.66 3.36
N ARG A 120 17.84 7.71 3.14
CA ARG A 120 18.53 8.48 4.18
C ARG A 120 18.19 9.96 4.11
N SER A 121 18.04 10.45 2.88
CA SER A 121 17.61 11.81 2.59
C SER A 121 16.31 11.79 1.79
N PHE A 122 15.40 12.71 2.09
CA PHE A 122 14.09 12.79 1.47
C PHE A 122 13.79 14.21 1.01
N GLU A 123 13.43 14.37 -0.27
CA GLU A 123 12.77 15.58 -0.76
C GLU A 123 11.27 15.42 -0.52
N ARG A 124 10.73 16.13 0.46
CA ARG A 124 9.31 16.04 0.85
C ARG A 124 8.48 17.10 0.14
N PHE A 125 7.32 16.70 -0.35
CA PHE A 125 6.37 17.58 -1.03
C PHE A 125 5.23 18.05 -0.11
N GLY A 126 5.13 17.47 1.11
CA GLY A 126 3.98 17.66 1.99
C GLY A 126 2.73 16.97 1.45
N VAL A 127 1.55 17.42 1.88
CA VAL A 127 0.26 16.89 1.41
C VAL A 127 0.04 17.18 -0.06
N VAL A 128 -0.16 16.13 -0.83
CA VAL A 128 -0.50 16.18 -2.26
C VAL A 128 -1.98 15.86 -2.54
N MET A 129 -2.64 15.12 -1.64
CA MET A 129 -4.10 14.92 -1.61
C MET A 129 -4.63 15.32 -0.25
N SER A 130 -5.59 16.24 -0.24
CA SER A 130 -6.17 16.77 1.01
C SER A 130 -6.96 15.71 1.78
N PRO A 131 -7.08 15.85 3.11
CA PRO A 131 -7.90 14.98 3.95
C PRO A 131 -9.40 14.97 3.54
N GLU A 132 -10.14 13.85 3.75
CA GLU A 132 -9.59 12.56 4.22
C GLU A 132 -9.20 11.70 3.03
N ASP A 133 -7.93 11.38 2.89
CA ASP A 133 -7.41 10.56 1.79
C ASP A 133 -6.23 9.70 2.27
N LYS A 134 -6.08 8.49 1.73
CA LYS A 134 -4.99 7.55 2.03
C LYS A 134 -4.84 6.46 0.96
N ASP A 135 -4.04 5.42 1.26
CA ASP A 135 -3.83 4.24 0.42
C ASP A 135 -3.28 4.60 -0.97
N ALA A 136 -2.35 5.56 -1.02
CA ALA A 136 -1.86 6.09 -2.28
C ALA A 136 -0.56 5.44 -2.76
N ALA A 137 -0.44 5.27 -4.08
CA ALA A 137 0.81 4.91 -4.74
C ALA A 137 0.93 5.59 -6.11
N LEU A 138 2.13 6.04 -6.42
CA LEU A 138 2.48 6.57 -7.74
C LEU A 138 2.63 5.41 -8.74
N LEU A 139 2.19 5.59 -9.99
CA LEU A 139 2.58 4.69 -11.07
C LEU A 139 4.05 4.94 -11.44
N PRO A 140 4.82 3.91 -11.86
CA PRO A 140 6.26 4.03 -12.10
C PRO A 140 6.63 4.86 -13.34
N ARG A 141 5.66 5.18 -14.18
CA ARG A 141 5.83 5.96 -15.41
C ARG A 141 4.67 6.93 -15.62
N ARG A 142 4.87 7.90 -16.48
CA ARG A 142 3.82 8.82 -16.91
C ARG A 142 2.76 8.11 -17.76
N ILE A 143 1.52 8.53 -17.60
CA ILE A 143 0.37 8.13 -18.41
C ILE A 143 -0.08 9.36 -19.19
N GLY A 144 -0.03 9.30 -20.52
CA GLY A 144 -0.36 10.44 -21.37
C GLY A 144 0.49 11.70 -21.03
N GLY A 145 1.78 11.51 -20.70
CA GLY A 145 2.72 12.58 -20.35
C GLY A 145 2.57 13.15 -18.94
N ARG A 146 1.70 12.61 -18.09
CA ARG A 146 1.45 13.07 -16.72
C ARG A 146 1.76 11.98 -15.70
N TRP A 147 2.21 12.35 -14.52
CA TRP A 147 2.28 11.47 -13.36
C TRP A 147 0.88 11.04 -12.95
N ALA A 148 0.73 9.80 -12.50
CA ALA A 148 -0.55 9.24 -12.09
C ALA A 148 -0.43 8.64 -10.70
N LEU A 149 -1.33 9.03 -9.80
CA LEU A 149 -1.41 8.57 -8.41
C LEU A 149 -2.75 7.87 -8.19
N ILE A 150 -2.70 6.63 -7.75
CA ILE A 150 -3.87 5.92 -7.21
C ILE A 150 -4.02 6.34 -5.75
N HIS A 151 -5.24 6.61 -5.30
CA HIS A 151 -5.52 6.99 -3.91
C HIS A 151 -6.97 6.65 -3.52
N ARG A 152 -7.35 6.89 -2.28
CA ARG A 152 -8.67 6.54 -1.78
C ARG A 152 -9.21 7.62 -0.85
N PRO A 153 -9.85 8.66 -1.41
CA PRO A 153 -10.54 9.66 -0.60
C PRO A 153 -11.80 9.10 0.05
N MET A 154 -12.15 9.66 1.20
CA MET A 154 -13.44 9.48 1.83
C MET A 154 -14.38 10.58 1.33
N THR A 155 -15.38 10.20 0.57
CA THR A 155 -16.34 11.14 -0.01
C THR A 155 -17.77 10.80 0.41
N ALA A 156 -18.71 11.69 0.15
CA ALA A 156 -20.14 11.41 0.35
C ALA A 156 -20.63 10.23 -0.51
N LEU A 157 -19.93 9.88 -1.58
CA LEU A 157 -20.23 8.74 -2.44
C LEU A 157 -19.72 7.41 -1.86
N GLY A 158 -18.77 7.47 -0.92
CA GLY A 158 -18.13 6.32 -0.28
C GLY A 158 -16.61 6.35 -0.39
N ALA A 159 -15.98 5.29 0.09
CA ALA A 159 -14.54 5.09 0.05
C ALA A 159 -14.15 4.24 -1.16
N HIS A 160 -13.94 4.88 -2.29
CA HIS A 160 -13.63 4.28 -3.58
C HIS A 160 -12.16 4.49 -3.94
N MET A 161 -11.63 3.67 -4.85
CA MET A 161 -10.30 3.93 -5.44
C MET A 161 -10.42 4.95 -6.57
N TRP A 162 -9.54 5.94 -6.51
CA TRP A 162 -9.44 7.03 -7.47
C TRP A 162 -8.07 7.05 -8.14
N ILE A 163 -7.98 7.70 -9.28
CA ILE A 163 -6.74 8.11 -9.93
C ILE A 163 -6.74 9.61 -10.12
N SER A 164 -5.59 10.22 -9.91
CA SER A 164 -5.35 11.64 -10.14
C SER A 164 -4.06 11.86 -10.92
N TYR A 165 -4.00 12.94 -11.67
CA TYR A 165 -2.88 13.23 -12.55
C TYR A 165 -2.20 14.54 -12.19
N SER A 166 -0.86 14.57 -12.39
CA SER A 166 -0.03 15.75 -12.13
C SER A 166 1.01 15.94 -13.23
N PRO A 167 1.30 17.17 -13.65
CA PRO A 167 2.43 17.47 -14.53
C PRO A 167 3.79 17.43 -13.79
N ASP A 168 3.82 17.67 -12.46
CA ASP A 168 5.02 18.03 -11.71
C ASP A 168 5.13 17.41 -10.30
N LEU A 169 4.28 16.44 -9.97
CA LEU A 169 4.15 15.79 -8.65
C LEU A 169 3.61 16.69 -7.51
N ARG A 170 3.38 17.97 -7.77
CA ARG A 170 2.89 18.94 -6.77
C ARG A 170 1.43 19.33 -7.00
N HIS A 171 1.07 19.56 -8.26
CA HIS A 171 -0.28 20.00 -8.64
C HIS A 171 -1.08 18.83 -9.21
N TRP A 172 -2.08 18.38 -8.49
CA TRP A 172 -2.88 17.21 -8.83
C TRP A 172 -4.28 17.58 -9.24
N GLY A 173 -4.80 16.89 -10.25
CA GLY A 173 -6.14 17.13 -10.79
C GLY A 173 -6.62 15.98 -11.67
N SER A 174 -7.66 16.24 -12.47
CA SER A 174 -8.29 15.23 -13.34
C SER A 174 -8.71 13.96 -12.55
N HIS A 175 -9.24 14.18 -11.34
CA HIS A 175 -9.64 13.11 -10.42
C HIS A 175 -10.74 12.24 -11.02
N LYS A 176 -10.57 10.91 -10.99
CA LYS A 176 -11.55 9.94 -11.49
C LYS A 176 -11.66 8.75 -10.57
N VAL A 177 -12.88 8.27 -10.33
CA VAL A 177 -13.12 6.96 -9.72
C VAL A 177 -12.73 5.87 -10.71
N ILE A 178 -11.91 4.94 -10.29
CA ILE A 178 -11.47 3.80 -11.11
C ILE A 178 -12.05 2.47 -10.63
N LEU A 179 -12.39 2.37 -9.35
CA LEU A 179 -13.04 1.19 -8.78
C LEU A 179 -13.93 1.62 -7.61
N GLU A 180 -15.20 1.20 -7.64
CA GLU A 180 -16.15 1.48 -6.57
C GLU A 180 -16.15 0.37 -5.52
N ALA A 181 -16.32 0.73 -4.24
CA ALA A 181 -16.74 -0.23 -3.22
C ALA A 181 -18.10 -0.80 -3.63
N ARG A 182 -18.28 -2.11 -3.54
CA ARG A 182 -19.56 -2.76 -3.82
C ARG A 182 -20.59 -2.36 -2.75
N ARG A 183 -21.84 -2.74 -2.94
CA ARG A 183 -22.92 -2.45 -1.99
C ARG A 183 -23.50 -3.75 -1.43
N GLY A 184 -24.19 -3.65 -0.29
CA GLY A 184 -24.90 -4.77 0.32
C GLY A 184 -23.96 -5.77 1.00
N GLY A 185 -24.14 -7.06 0.75
CA GLY A 185 -23.45 -8.13 1.46
C GLY A 185 -22.04 -8.51 0.97
N TRP A 186 -21.48 -7.75 0.03
CA TRP A 186 -20.16 -8.04 -0.53
C TRP A 186 -19.04 -7.87 0.49
N TRP A 187 -17.97 -8.65 0.33
CA TRP A 187 -16.78 -8.61 1.18
C TRP A 187 -16.02 -7.27 1.13
N ASP A 188 -16.25 -6.48 0.07
CA ASP A 188 -15.64 -5.18 -0.21
C ASP A 188 -16.69 -4.05 -0.32
N ALA A 189 -17.77 -4.15 0.47
CA ALA A 189 -18.92 -3.27 0.35
C ALA A 189 -18.77 -1.91 1.04
N ASN A 190 -17.97 -1.80 2.13
CA ASN A 190 -17.94 -0.57 2.91
C ASN A 190 -16.84 0.38 2.44
N LYS A 191 -15.65 -0.14 2.17
CA LYS A 191 -14.53 0.61 1.60
C LYS A 191 -13.58 -0.30 0.86
N ILE A 192 -12.87 0.26 -0.11
CA ILE A 192 -11.78 -0.39 -0.81
C ILE A 192 -10.60 0.57 -0.91
N GLY A 193 -9.38 0.04 -0.99
CA GLY A 193 -8.19 0.85 -1.16
C GLY A 193 -7.05 0.03 -1.76
N LEU A 194 -6.09 0.71 -2.38
CA LEU A 194 -4.91 0.07 -2.94
C LEU A 194 -4.09 -0.57 -1.81
N CYS A 195 -3.60 -1.78 -2.03
CA CYS A 195 -2.61 -2.41 -1.16
C CYS A 195 -1.21 -1.89 -1.50
N SER A 196 -0.50 -2.61 -2.31
CA SER A 196 0.83 -2.29 -2.81
C SER A 196 0.76 -1.55 -4.16
N PRO A 197 1.83 -0.89 -4.62
CA PRO A 197 1.86 -0.25 -5.93
C PRO A 197 1.42 -1.20 -7.06
N PRO A 198 0.73 -0.68 -8.09
CA PRO A 198 0.28 -1.50 -9.22
C PRO A 198 1.43 -2.21 -9.94
N ILE A 199 1.19 -3.43 -10.38
CA ILE A 199 2.15 -4.24 -11.13
C ILE A 199 1.88 -4.08 -12.63
N GLU A 200 2.87 -3.59 -13.38
CA GLU A 200 2.78 -3.53 -14.84
C GLU A 200 2.94 -4.93 -15.42
N THR A 201 1.97 -5.39 -16.21
CA THR A 201 1.97 -6.69 -16.88
C THR A 201 1.61 -6.53 -18.35
N ALA A 202 1.90 -7.53 -19.17
CA ALA A 202 1.50 -7.50 -20.59
C ALA A 202 -0.03 -7.42 -20.79
N LYS A 203 -0.84 -7.75 -19.77
CA LYS A 203 -2.31 -7.70 -19.82
C LYS A 203 -2.90 -6.39 -19.29
N GLY A 204 -2.11 -5.58 -18.55
CA GLY A 204 -2.58 -4.39 -17.89
C GLY A 204 -1.91 -4.15 -16.55
N TRP A 205 -2.34 -3.12 -15.82
CA TRP A 205 -1.96 -2.87 -14.44
C TRP A 205 -2.71 -3.84 -13.53
N LEU A 206 -2.00 -4.82 -12.98
CA LEU A 206 -2.57 -5.70 -11.95
C LEU A 206 -2.52 -4.98 -10.60
N MET A 207 -3.67 -4.76 -10.00
CA MET A 207 -3.82 -4.15 -8.68
C MET A 207 -4.30 -5.18 -7.67
N ILE A 208 -3.57 -5.28 -6.57
CA ILE A 208 -4.03 -5.95 -5.35
C ILE A 208 -4.67 -4.85 -4.50
N TYR A 209 -5.94 -5.01 -4.15
CA TYR A 209 -6.67 -4.05 -3.33
C TYR A 209 -7.27 -4.73 -2.10
N HIS A 210 -7.39 -4.00 -1.02
CA HIS A 210 -8.15 -4.47 0.13
C HIS A 210 -9.60 -4.02 0.03
N GLY A 211 -10.48 -4.88 0.46
CA GLY A 211 -11.88 -4.58 0.69
C GLY A 211 -12.21 -4.76 2.16
N VAL A 212 -13.11 -3.93 2.66
CA VAL A 212 -13.57 -3.98 4.05
C VAL A 212 -15.06 -4.20 4.08
N ARG A 213 -15.46 -5.18 4.87
CA ARG A 213 -16.84 -5.40 5.28
C ARG A 213 -16.98 -5.11 6.77
N GLN A 214 -17.84 -4.16 7.09
CA GLN A 214 -18.19 -3.86 8.45
C GLN A 214 -19.28 -4.80 8.95
N THR A 215 -19.09 -5.39 10.10
CA THR A 215 -20.03 -6.28 10.77
C THR A 215 -20.32 -5.75 12.15
N ALA A 216 -21.32 -6.32 12.85
CA ALA A 216 -21.63 -5.94 14.24
C ALA A 216 -20.45 -6.20 15.20
N SER A 217 -19.55 -7.13 14.88
CA SER A 217 -18.39 -7.52 15.69
C SER A 217 -17.06 -6.88 15.26
N GLY A 218 -17.06 -6.01 14.23
CA GLY A 218 -15.86 -5.35 13.74
C GLY A 218 -15.73 -5.34 12.23
N SER A 219 -14.59 -4.88 11.75
CA SER A 219 -14.25 -4.78 10.33
C SER A 219 -13.42 -5.99 9.88
N ILE A 220 -13.79 -6.60 8.77
CA ILE A 220 -13.06 -7.72 8.17
C ILE A 220 -12.34 -7.23 6.93
N TYR A 221 -11.01 -7.35 6.91
CA TYR A 221 -10.14 -6.98 5.78
C TYR A 221 -9.83 -8.21 4.93
N ARG A 222 -9.97 -8.08 3.62
CA ARG A 222 -9.64 -9.12 2.63
C ARG A 222 -9.05 -8.49 1.39
N LEU A 223 -8.27 -9.25 0.64
CA LEU A 223 -7.61 -8.79 -0.58
C LEU A 223 -8.31 -9.35 -1.81
N GLY A 224 -8.49 -8.49 -2.81
CA GLY A 224 -8.99 -8.83 -4.13
C GLY A 224 -8.05 -8.38 -5.24
N LEU A 225 -8.37 -8.77 -6.45
CA LEU A 225 -7.62 -8.45 -7.65
C LEU A 225 -8.47 -7.63 -8.62
N ALA A 226 -7.83 -6.66 -9.28
CA ALA A 226 -8.41 -5.95 -10.42
C ALA A 226 -7.32 -5.68 -11.47
N LEU A 227 -7.71 -5.68 -12.74
CA LEU A 227 -6.84 -5.40 -13.88
C LEU A 227 -7.33 -4.15 -14.59
N PHE A 228 -6.39 -3.24 -14.89
CA PHE A 228 -6.69 -1.96 -15.52
C PHE A 228 -5.88 -1.79 -16.82
N ASP A 229 -6.41 -1.00 -17.74
CA ASP A 229 -5.74 -0.70 -19.00
C ASP A 229 -4.41 0.03 -18.78
N LEU A 230 -3.39 -0.31 -19.56
CA LEU A 230 -2.03 0.23 -19.41
C LEU A 230 -1.94 1.72 -19.72
N GLU A 231 -2.62 2.17 -20.75
CA GLU A 231 -2.55 3.56 -21.23
C GLU A 231 -3.72 4.41 -20.73
N LYS A 232 -4.79 3.76 -20.28
CA LYS A 232 -5.99 4.37 -19.69
C LYS A 232 -6.35 3.68 -18.37
N PRO A 233 -5.52 3.83 -17.32
CA PRO A 233 -5.72 3.14 -16.05
C PRO A 233 -7.02 3.54 -15.32
N GLU A 234 -7.80 4.46 -15.89
CA GLU A 234 -9.18 4.70 -15.46
C GLU A 234 -10.16 3.59 -15.90
N ILE A 235 -9.74 2.71 -16.83
CA ILE A 235 -10.56 1.63 -17.35
C ILE A 235 -10.22 0.35 -16.61
N CYS A 236 -11.12 -0.10 -15.74
CA CYS A 236 -11.04 -1.43 -15.16
C CYS A 236 -11.47 -2.47 -16.21
N LEU A 237 -10.53 -3.33 -16.58
CA LEU A 237 -10.75 -4.41 -17.56
C LEU A 237 -11.43 -5.61 -16.91
N GLN A 238 -10.97 -5.97 -15.70
CA GLN A 238 -11.51 -7.10 -14.93
C GLN A 238 -11.42 -6.81 -13.43
N ARG A 239 -12.41 -7.29 -12.67
CA ARG A 239 -12.41 -7.30 -11.20
C ARG A 239 -12.81 -8.66 -10.68
N GLY A 240 -12.04 -9.22 -9.76
CA GLY A 240 -12.37 -10.47 -9.10
C GLY A 240 -13.69 -10.40 -8.32
N ASN A 241 -14.50 -11.44 -8.42
CA ASN A 241 -15.79 -11.51 -7.73
C ASN A 241 -15.66 -12.01 -6.29
N SER A 242 -14.54 -12.67 -5.95
CA SER A 242 -14.24 -13.10 -4.59
C SER A 242 -12.87 -12.58 -4.16
N TRP A 243 -12.60 -12.68 -2.87
CA TRP A 243 -11.29 -12.36 -2.31
C TRP A 243 -10.30 -13.52 -2.54
N VAL A 244 -9.01 -13.20 -2.61
CA VAL A 244 -7.92 -14.15 -2.82
C VAL A 244 -7.07 -14.38 -1.58
N PHE A 245 -7.14 -13.47 -0.60
CA PHE A 245 -6.37 -13.55 0.65
C PHE A 245 -7.13 -12.84 1.78
N GLY A 246 -7.08 -13.40 2.98
CA GLY A 246 -7.72 -12.86 4.17
C GLY A 246 -7.11 -13.44 5.43
N PRO A 247 -7.45 -12.93 6.64
CA PRO A 247 -6.85 -13.39 7.89
C PRO A 247 -7.26 -14.83 8.23
N GLU A 248 -6.25 -15.69 8.45
CA GLU A 248 -6.42 -17.10 8.79
C GLU A 248 -5.49 -17.53 9.94
N ALA A 249 -4.21 -17.11 9.89
CA ALA A 249 -3.23 -17.48 10.89
C ALA A 249 -3.46 -16.78 12.23
N PRO A 250 -3.02 -17.36 13.37
CA PRO A 250 -3.20 -16.73 14.69
C PRO A 250 -2.66 -15.30 14.78
N TYR A 251 -1.51 -15.02 14.18
CA TYR A 251 -0.88 -13.69 14.17
C TYR A 251 -1.59 -12.68 13.26
N GLU A 252 -2.53 -13.11 12.42
CA GLU A 252 -3.40 -12.25 11.60
C GLU A 252 -4.73 -11.97 12.28
N ARG A 253 -5.12 -12.83 13.24
CA ARG A 253 -6.41 -12.78 13.93
C ARG A 253 -6.34 -12.12 15.29
N ASN A 254 -5.16 -12.11 15.92
CA ASN A 254 -4.98 -11.60 17.27
C ASN A 254 -3.83 -10.59 17.29
N GLY A 255 -4.10 -9.35 17.67
CA GLY A 255 -3.13 -8.24 17.76
C GLY A 255 -3.81 -6.96 18.21
N ASP A 256 -3.22 -5.82 17.89
CA ASP A 256 -3.79 -4.51 18.22
C ASP A 256 -5.12 -4.28 17.47
N VAL A 257 -5.24 -4.80 16.26
CA VAL A 257 -6.51 -4.87 15.51
C VAL A 257 -6.71 -6.28 14.97
N ASN A 258 -7.73 -6.96 15.45
CA ASN A 258 -8.02 -8.34 15.08
C ASN A 258 -8.49 -8.49 13.63
N ASP A 259 -8.21 -9.66 13.02
CA ASP A 259 -8.69 -10.06 11.70
C ASP A 259 -8.27 -9.11 10.56
N VAL A 260 -7.00 -8.62 10.59
CA VAL A 260 -6.44 -7.72 9.59
C VAL A 260 -5.24 -8.34 8.87
N VAL A 261 -5.27 -8.23 7.54
CA VAL A 261 -4.13 -8.40 6.64
C VAL A 261 -4.05 -7.16 5.75
N PHE A 262 -2.94 -6.41 5.81
CA PHE A 262 -2.83 -5.12 5.14
C PHE A 262 -1.46 -4.95 4.48
N PRO A 263 -1.32 -5.31 3.20
CA PRO A 263 -0.06 -5.09 2.47
C PRO A 263 0.07 -3.65 1.97
N CYS A 264 1.28 -3.10 2.07
CA CYS A 264 1.67 -1.83 1.46
C CYS A 264 2.81 -1.98 0.44
N GLY A 265 3.38 -3.19 0.29
CA GLY A 265 4.46 -3.41 -0.63
C GLY A 265 4.61 -4.86 -1.08
N GLN A 266 5.22 -5.02 -2.25
CA GLN A 266 5.63 -6.30 -2.80
C GLN A 266 6.94 -6.17 -3.54
N THR A 267 7.64 -7.31 -3.74
CA THR A 267 8.73 -7.45 -4.69
C THR A 267 8.39 -8.49 -5.75
N ILE A 268 8.96 -8.31 -6.93
CA ILE A 268 8.82 -9.24 -8.05
C ILE A 268 10.18 -9.88 -8.28
N GLY A 269 10.20 -11.20 -8.39
CA GLY A 269 11.42 -11.96 -8.67
C GLY A 269 12.01 -11.65 -10.03
N ILE A 270 13.28 -11.97 -10.22
CA ILE A 270 14.01 -11.81 -11.50
C ILE A 270 13.32 -12.57 -12.65
N ASP A 271 12.56 -13.63 -12.34
CA ASP A 271 11.76 -14.40 -13.29
C ASP A 271 10.54 -13.64 -13.83
N GLY A 272 10.26 -12.44 -13.31
CA GLY A 272 9.12 -11.62 -13.69
C GLY A 272 7.75 -12.20 -13.28
N ASP A 273 7.73 -13.29 -12.51
CA ASP A 273 6.50 -14.02 -12.13
C ASP A 273 6.32 -14.20 -10.63
N SER A 274 7.41 -14.55 -9.93
CA SER A 274 7.37 -14.73 -8.48
C SER A 274 7.08 -13.41 -7.78
N ILE A 275 6.11 -13.40 -6.87
CA ILE A 275 5.75 -12.23 -6.07
C ILE A 275 5.90 -12.55 -4.59
N ASN A 276 6.56 -11.67 -3.87
CA ASN A 276 6.60 -11.60 -2.41
C ASN A 276 5.74 -10.43 -1.96
N LEU A 277 4.64 -10.72 -1.28
CA LEU A 277 3.71 -9.73 -0.75
C LEU A 277 3.96 -9.58 0.76
N TYR A 278 4.43 -8.42 1.18
CA TYR A 278 4.67 -8.11 2.60
C TYR A 278 3.46 -7.39 3.16
N TYR A 279 2.98 -7.83 4.31
CA TYR A 279 1.75 -7.30 4.90
C TYR A 279 1.84 -7.13 6.41
N GLY A 280 1.16 -6.12 6.91
CA GLY A 280 0.83 -5.99 8.31
C GLY A 280 -0.22 -7.04 8.71
N ALA A 281 0.02 -7.71 9.81
CA ALA A 281 -0.87 -8.72 10.35
C ALA A 281 -1.36 -8.29 11.73
N ALA A 282 -2.68 -8.22 11.89
CA ALA A 282 -3.38 -7.79 13.11
C ALA A 282 -2.82 -6.48 13.71
N ASP A 283 -2.31 -5.57 12.85
CA ASP A 283 -1.62 -4.31 13.18
C ASP A 283 -0.50 -4.46 14.24
N SER A 284 0.17 -5.63 14.28
CA SER A 284 1.14 -5.95 15.33
C SER A 284 2.47 -6.46 14.82
N CYS A 285 2.54 -7.00 13.60
CA CYS A 285 3.74 -7.56 13.01
C CYS A 285 3.72 -7.51 11.48
N ILE A 286 4.88 -7.74 10.86
CA ILE A 286 5.03 -7.87 9.42
C ILE A 286 5.16 -9.35 9.06
N ALA A 287 4.39 -9.77 8.07
CA ALA A 287 4.40 -11.12 7.53
C ALA A 287 4.59 -11.12 6.01
N LEU A 288 4.89 -12.29 5.44
CA LEU A 288 5.15 -12.51 4.03
C LEU A 288 4.20 -13.57 3.46
N ALA A 289 3.64 -13.27 2.30
CA ALA A 289 2.99 -14.25 1.44
C ALA A 289 3.69 -14.31 0.08
N THR A 290 3.81 -15.50 -0.49
CA THR A 290 4.42 -15.73 -1.81
C THR A 290 3.38 -16.16 -2.82
N GLY A 291 3.60 -15.81 -4.09
CA GLY A 291 2.68 -16.15 -5.17
C GLY A 291 3.33 -16.10 -6.55
N SER A 292 2.49 -16.11 -7.58
CA SER A 292 2.89 -15.99 -8.99
C SER A 292 1.93 -15.05 -9.71
N ILE A 293 2.47 -14.07 -10.42
CA ILE A 293 1.69 -13.08 -11.18
C ILE A 293 0.85 -13.78 -12.25
N ARG A 294 1.41 -14.76 -12.96
CA ARG A 294 0.66 -15.54 -13.96
C ARG A 294 -0.51 -16.28 -13.33
N ARG A 295 -0.35 -16.86 -12.12
CA ARG A 295 -1.44 -17.53 -11.42
C ARG A 295 -2.51 -16.54 -10.94
N LEU A 296 -2.14 -15.34 -10.49
CA LEU A 296 -3.07 -14.29 -10.11
C LEU A 296 -3.88 -13.82 -11.33
N LEU A 297 -3.23 -13.59 -12.47
CA LEU A 297 -3.90 -13.21 -13.72
C LEU A 297 -4.82 -14.34 -14.24
N SER A 298 -4.35 -15.61 -14.23
CA SER A 298 -5.18 -16.75 -14.62
C SER A 298 -6.40 -16.94 -13.71
N TRP A 299 -6.22 -16.70 -12.40
CA TRP A 299 -7.34 -16.71 -11.46
C TRP A 299 -8.34 -15.60 -11.80
N LEU A 300 -7.86 -14.40 -12.10
CA LEU A 300 -8.70 -13.27 -12.46
C LEU A 300 -9.47 -13.53 -13.78
N ASP A 301 -8.83 -14.14 -14.78
CA ASP A 301 -9.49 -14.55 -16.03
C ASP A 301 -10.67 -15.52 -15.76
N SER A 302 -10.52 -16.41 -14.78
CA SER A 302 -11.54 -17.42 -14.47
C SER A 302 -12.62 -16.93 -13.49
N ASN A 303 -12.31 -15.94 -12.65
CA ASN A 303 -13.16 -15.51 -11.53
C ASN A 303 -13.51 -14.02 -11.55
N GLY A 304 -13.02 -13.29 -12.55
CA GLY A 304 -13.27 -11.87 -12.74
C GLY A 304 -14.38 -11.60 -13.75
N SER A 305 -14.94 -10.42 -13.65
CA SER A 305 -15.86 -9.87 -14.64
C SER A 305 -15.50 -8.40 -14.92
N GLN A 306 -15.89 -7.92 -16.09
CA GLN A 306 -15.81 -6.49 -16.37
C GLN A 306 -16.82 -5.77 -15.45
N PRO A 307 -16.38 -4.78 -14.64
CA PRO A 307 -17.32 -4.03 -13.82
C PRO A 307 -18.32 -3.27 -14.70
N GLU A 308 -19.59 -3.25 -14.30
CA GLU A 308 -20.56 -2.36 -14.92
C GLU A 308 -20.11 -0.91 -14.74
N ARG A 309 -19.97 -0.16 -15.83
CA ARG A 309 -19.74 1.29 -15.77
C ARG A 309 -21.02 1.95 -15.27
N ARG A 310 -21.02 2.44 -14.05
CA ARG A 310 -22.08 3.31 -13.58
C ARG A 310 -21.71 4.75 -13.94
N ALA A 311 -22.64 5.46 -14.59
CA ALA A 311 -22.53 6.90 -14.74
C ALA A 311 -22.74 7.54 -13.37
N PHE A 312 -21.80 8.34 -12.92
CA PHE A 312 -21.96 9.26 -11.78
C PHE A 312 -22.76 10.49 -12.22
#